data_9fa04cdb5dc1a6a04285a9207274e79b
#
_entry.id   9fa04cdb5dc1a6a04285a9207274e79b
#
_cell.length_a   1.000
_cell.length_b   1.000
_cell.length_c   1.000
_cell.angle_alpha   90.00
_cell.angle_beta   90.00
_cell.angle_gamma   90.00
#
_symmetry.space_group_name_H-M   'P 1'
#
loop_
_entity.id
_entity.type
_entity.pdbx_description
1 polymer ?
#
loop_
_entity_poly.entity_id
_entity_poly.type
_entity_poly.pdbx_seq_one_letter_code
_entity_poly.pdbx_strand_id
1 'polypeptide(L)'
;MRLQGEEVEKVEEFRYLGSTVQSNGECVREVKKRVQAGWSVWRRVAGVICDRRVSARMKGKVYRTVVRPAMLYGLETVALSKRQEVELEVAELKMLRFSLGVTRMDKIRNEFIRGTAHAGCFVDKVRKVRLRWFGHVQRRDINYIGRRMLKMEPPGRRKRGRPRRRFMDVVREDMQEVGVKEADAEDRVVWRRMIRCGDP
;
A
#
# COMPACT_ATOMS: atom_id res chain seq x y z
N MET A 1 23.30 -18.38 -13.06
CA MET A 1 23.79 -16.98 -13.02
C MET A 1 24.99 -16.98 -12.09
N ARG A 2 26.11 -16.40 -12.49
CA ARG A 2 27.32 -16.38 -11.63
C ARG A 2 27.55 -14.97 -11.10
N LEU A 3 27.79 -14.85 -9.83
CA LEU A 3 28.14 -13.60 -9.16
C LEU A 3 29.52 -13.80 -8.51
N GLN A 4 30.52 -13.02 -8.88
CA GLN A 4 31.92 -13.16 -8.40
C GLN A 4 32.50 -14.58 -8.52
N GLY A 5 32.06 -15.36 -9.53
CA GLY A 5 32.53 -16.74 -9.77
C GLY A 5 31.69 -17.83 -9.10
N GLU A 6 30.85 -17.51 -8.13
CA GLU A 6 29.94 -18.45 -7.49
C GLU A 6 28.59 -18.57 -8.23
N GLU A 7 28.07 -19.78 -8.29
CA GLU A 7 26.79 -20.06 -8.93
C GLU A 7 25.64 -19.68 -8.00
N VAL A 8 24.83 -18.66 -8.40
CA VAL A 8 23.69 -18.18 -7.61
C VAL A 8 22.45 -18.99 -7.98
N GLU A 9 21.84 -19.62 -6.98
CA GLU A 9 20.60 -20.36 -7.15
C GLU A 9 19.46 -19.45 -7.62
N LYS A 10 18.71 -19.92 -8.61
CA LYS A 10 17.53 -19.22 -9.11
C LYS A 10 16.33 -19.62 -8.27
N VAL A 11 15.87 -18.70 -7.42
CA VAL A 11 14.67 -18.91 -6.59
C VAL A 11 13.44 -18.27 -7.24
N GLU A 12 12.27 -18.86 -7.03
CA GLU A 12 10.99 -18.31 -7.49
C GLU A 12 10.51 -17.15 -6.61
N GLU A 13 10.90 -17.15 -5.36
CA GLU A 13 10.51 -16.17 -4.36
C GLU A 13 11.71 -15.80 -3.49
N PHE A 14 11.90 -14.51 -3.30
CA PHE A 14 12.96 -13.97 -2.44
C PHE A 14 12.36 -13.01 -1.40
N ARG A 15 12.76 -13.19 -0.16
CA ARG A 15 12.33 -12.29 0.93
C ARG A 15 13.40 -11.22 1.17
N TYR A 16 13.05 -9.97 0.97
CA TYR A 16 13.94 -8.82 1.16
C TYR A 16 13.32 -7.81 2.12
N LEU A 17 13.99 -7.54 3.25
CA LEU A 17 13.55 -6.59 4.28
C LEU A 17 12.06 -6.74 4.68
N GLY A 18 11.60 -7.97 4.77
CA GLY A 18 10.20 -8.27 5.15
C GLY A 18 9.18 -8.22 4.02
N SER A 19 9.55 -7.77 2.82
CA SER A 19 8.74 -7.86 1.60
C SER A 19 9.10 -9.09 0.78
N THR A 20 8.14 -9.57 0.00
CA THR A 20 8.30 -10.73 -0.86
C THR A 20 8.38 -10.31 -2.32
N VAL A 21 9.49 -10.64 -2.97
CA VAL A 21 9.69 -10.43 -4.40
C VAL A 21 9.52 -11.76 -5.11
N GLN A 22 8.66 -11.80 -6.12
CA GLN A 22 8.42 -12.98 -6.95
C GLN A 22 9.15 -12.85 -8.29
N SER A 23 9.73 -13.95 -8.78
CA SER A 23 10.48 -14.00 -10.04
C SER A 23 9.63 -13.59 -11.26
N ASN A 24 8.31 -13.80 -11.19
CA ASN A 24 7.37 -13.39 -12.22
C ASN A 24 6.97 -11.91 -12.16
N GLY A 25 7.47 -11.13 -11.19
CA GLY A 25 7.14 -9.73 -10.97
C GLY A 25 5.70 -9.48 -10.48
N GLU A 26 4.98 -10.51 -10.04
CA GLU A 26 3.66 -10.36 -9.44
C GLU A 26 3.76 -10.04 -7.95
N CYS A 27 2.76 -9.34 -7.42
CA CYS A 27 2.72 -8.92 -6.02
C CYS A 27 1.62 -9.63 -5.23
N VAL A 28 1.07 -10.74 -5.76
CA VAL A 28 -0.07 -11.44 -5.13
C VAL A 28 0.29 -11.96 -3.75
N ARG A 29 1.46 -12.58 -3.61
CA ARG A 29 1.92 -13.12 -2.32
C ARG A 29 2.19 -12.02 -1.31
N GLU A 30 2.77 -10.90 -1.77
CA GLU A 30 3.02 -9.75 -0.90
C GLU A 30 1.72 -9.17 -0.35
N VAL A 31 0.70 -8.96 -1.18
CA VAL A 31 -0.63 -8.48 -0.74
C VAL A 31 -1.25 -9.40 0.29
N LYS A 32 -1.23 -10.73 0.07
CA LYS A 32 -1.71 -11.70 1.05
C LYS A 32 -0.96 -11.63 2.38
N LYS A 33 0.38 -11.48 2.34
CA LYS A 33 1.20 -11.31 3.54
C LYS A 33 0.85 -10.02 4.29
N ARG A 34 0.59 -8.91 3.59
CA ARG A 34 0.17 -7.65 4.22
C ARG A 34 -1.20 -7.78 4.90
N VAL A 35 -2.15 -8.44 4.25
CA VAL A 35 -3.45 -8.75 4.86
C VAL A 35 -3.29 -9.62 6.11
N GLN A 36 -2.46 -10.67 6.04
CA GLN A 36 -2.17 -11.54 7.18
C GLN A 36 -1.48 -10.78 8.33
N ALA A 37 -0.50 -9.90 8.01
CA ALA A 37 0.16 -9.05 8.99
C ALA A 37 -0.85 -8.14 9.69
N GLY A 38 -1.75 -7.51 8.94
CA GLY A 38 -2.84 -6.70 9.50
C GLY A 38 -3.71 -7.50 10.46
N TRP A 39 -4.15 -8.70 10.09
CA TRP A 39 -4.95 -9.58 10.96
C TRP A 39 -4.17 -10.04 12.19
N SER A 40 -2.87 -10.33 12.05
CA SER A 40 -2.02 -10.69 13.19
C SER A 40 -1.94 -9.57 14.21
N VAL A 41 -1.70 -8.35 13.75
CA VAL A 41 -1.67 -7.16 14.63
C VAL A 41 -3.04 -6.87 15.23
N TRP A 42 -4.12 -6.97 14.43
CA TRP A 42 -5.49 -6.76 14.87
C TRP A 42 -5.87 -7.69 16.02
N ARG A 43 -5.54 -8.99 15.92
CA ARG A 43 -5.79 -9.97 17.01
C ARG A 43 -5.10 -9.58 18.30
N ARG A 44 -3.89 -9.03 18.25
CA ARG A 44 -3.15 -8.59 19.45
C ARG A 44 -3.83 -7.43 20.18
N VAL A 45 -4.55 -6.60 19.45
CA VAL A 45 -5.29 -5.45 20.02
C VAL A 45 -6.80 -5.71 20.14
N ALA A 46 -7.25 -6.94 19.86
CA ALA A 46 -8.68 -7.29 19.85
C ALA A 46 -9.37 -7.00 21.18
N GLY A 47 -8.70 -7.19 22.32
CA GLY A 47 -9.23 -6.89 23.65
C GLY A 47 -9.66 -5.43 23.82
N VAL A 48 -8.97 -4.50 23.12
CA VAL A 48 -9.33 -3.06 23.15
C VAL A 48 -10.29 -2.72 22.01
N ILE A 49 -9.96 -3.17 20.80
CA ILE A 49 -10.69 -2.74 19.59
C ILE A 49 -12.10 -3.35 19.48
N CYS A 50 -12.35 -4.49 20.16
CA CYS A 50 -13.67 -5.13 20.23
C CYS A 50 -14.43 -4.84 21.52
N ASP A 51 -13.85 -4.17 22.52
CA ASP A 51 -14.53 -3.83 23.76
C ASP A 51 -15.68 -2.84 23.48
N ARG A 52 -16.90 -3.19 23.93
CA ARG A 52 -18.09 -2.34 23.72
C ARG A 52 -18.02 -1.01 24.47
N ARG A 53 -17.23 -0.91 25.54
CA ARG A 53 -17.03 0.31 26.34
C ARG A 53 -16.12 1.32 25.65
N VAL A 54 -15.32 0.87 24.68
CA VAL A 54 -14.41 1.75 23.93
C VAL A 54 -15.17 2.42 22.79
N SER A 55 -15.07 3.75 22.69
CA SER A 55 -15.75 4.52 21.65
C SER A 55 -15.25 4.14 20.25
N ALA A 56 -16.12 4.24 19.24
CA ALA A 56 -15.79 3.95 17.84
C ALA A 56 -14.60 4.80 17.33
N ARG A 57 -14.52 6.06 17.76
CA ARG A 57 -13.40 6.96 17.44
C ARG A 57 -12.07 6.43 17.98
N MET A 58 -12.05 5.91 19.22
CA MET A 58 -10.84 5.34 19.81
C MET A 58 -10.45 4.03 19.11
N LYS A 59 -11.42 3.16 18.80
CA LYS A 59 -11.20 1.94 18.00
C LYS A 59 -10.56 2.27 16.66
N GLY A 60 -11.09 3.26 15.95
CA GLY A 60 -10.54 3.74 14.71
C GLY A 60 -9.13 4.33 14.87
N LYS A 61 -8.84 5.03 15.98
CA LYS A 61 -7.48 5.51 16.29
C LYS A 61 -6.52 4.33 16.45
N VAL A 62 -6.88 3.30 17.23
CA VAL A 62 -6.06 2.09 17.38
C VAL A 62 -5.84 1.41 16.03
N TYR A 63 -6.89 1.25 15.22
CA TYR A 63 -6.75 0.70 13.88
C TYR A 63 -5.74 1.49 13.04
N ARG A 64 -5.89 2.82 12.95
CA ARG A 64 -5.03 3.68 12.12
C ARG A 64 -3.58 3.71 12.56
N THR A 65 -3.32 3.64 13.87
CA THR A 65 -1.96 3.78 14.42
C THR A 65 -1.24 2.46 14.59
N VAL A 66 -1.95 1.36 14.76
CA VAL A 66 -1.36 0.05 15.08
C VAL A 66 -1.56 -0.97 13.96
N VAL A 67 -2.78 -1.13 13.47
CA VAL A 67 -3.11 -2.19 12.50
C VAL A 67 -2.76 -1.79 11.07
N ARG A 68 -3.24 -0.60 10.63
CA ARG A 68 -3.05 -0.12 9.25
C ARG A 68 -1.59 -0.02 8.83
N PRO A 69 -0.63 0.43 9.66
CA PRO A 69 0.78 0.47 9.28
C PRO A 69 1.36 -0.90 8.93
N ALA A 70 0.93 -1.97 9.59
CA ALA A 70 1.36 -3.33 9.26
C ALA A 70 0.87 -3.79 7.87
N MET A 71 -0.31 -3.33 7.46
CA MET A 71 -0.83 -3.58 6.12
C MET A 71 -0.16 -2.72 5.05
N LEU A 72 0.21 -1.48 5.38
CA LEU A 72 0.82 -0.53 4.44
C LEU A 72 2.31 -0.78 4.19
N TYR A 73 2.98 -1.51 5.07
CA TYR A 73 4.42 -1.73 4.99
C TYR A 73 4.84 -2.31 3.64
N GLY A 74 5.79 -1.67 2.96
CA GLY A 74 6.35 -2.09 1.67
C GLY A 74 5.43 -1.83 0.45
N LEU A 75 4.17 -1.42 0.65
CA LEU A 75 3.26 -1.14 -0.47
C LEU A 75 3.60 0.15 -1.23
N GLU A 76 4.47 0.98 -0.68
CA GLU A 76 4.96 2.19 -1.33
C GLU A 76 5.76 1.93 -2.62
N THR A 77 6.32 0.73 -2.77
CA THR A 77 7.12 0.33 -3.94
C THR A 77 6.41 -0.68 -4.85
N VAL A 78 5.18 -1.05 -4.52
CA VAL A 78 4.44 -2.11 -5.21
C VAL A 78 3.46 -1.53 -6.24
N ALA A 79 3.51 -2.06 -7.48
CA ALA A 79 2.53 -1.75 -8.53
C ALA A 79 1.26 -2.58 -8.34
N LEU A 80 0.37 -2.15 -7.45
CA LEU A 80 -0.87 -2.86 -7.19
C LEU A 80 -1.81 -2.85 -8.40
N SER A 81 -2.43 -3.98 -8.68
CA SER A 81 -3.58 -4.07 -9.58
C SER A 81 -4.86 -3.64 -8.87
N LYS A 82 -5.90 -3.24 -9.61
CA LYS A 82 -7.20 -2.88 -9.02
C LYS A 82 -7.81 -4.01 -8.18
N ARG A 83 -7.62 -5.26 -8.59
CA ARG A 83 -8.06 -6.44 -7.81
C ARG A 83 -7.37 -6.51 -6.44
N GLN A 84 -6.06 -6.22 -6.39
CA GLN A 84 -5.29 -6.23 -5.15
C GLN A 84 -5.65 -5.05 -4.23
N GLU A 85 -5.94 -3.89 -4.80
CA GLU A 85 -6.48 -2.74 -4.06
C GLU A 85 -7.80 -3.12 -3.38
N VAL A 86 -8.72 -3.73 -4.11
CA VAL A 86 -10.00 -4.22 -3.57
C VAL A 86 -9.80 -5.28 -2.48
N GLU A 87 -8.85 -6.20 -2.64
CA GLU A 87 -8.53 -7.22 -1.62
C GLU A 87 -8.11 -6.58 -0.29
N LEU A 88 -7.24 -5.56 -0.36
CA LEU A 88 -6.80 -4.80 0.82
C LEU A 88 -7.95 -4.02 1.47
N GLU A 89 -8.80 -3.37 0.67
CA GLU A 89 -9.97 -2.64 1.17
C GLU A 89 -10.99 -3.57 1.84
N VAL A 90 -11.25 -4.74 1.26
CA VAL A 90 -12.14 -5.74 1.85
C VAL A 90 -11.61 -6.22 3.19
N ALA A 91 -10.29 -6.42 3.30
CA ALA A 91 -9.66 -6.81 4.56
C ALA A 91 -9.80 -5.69 5.62
N GLU A 92 -9.54 -4.42 5.25
CA GLU A 92 -9.78 -3.25 6.11
C GLU A 92 -11.22 -3.22 6.63
N LEU A 93 -12.18 -3.26 5.71
CA LEU A 93 -13.60 -3.15 6.04
C LEU A 93 -14.09 -4.31 6.92
N LYS A 94 -13.53 -5.51 6.76
CA LYS A 94 -13.80 -6.63 7.68
C LYS A 94 -13.33 -6.30 9.09
N MET A 95 -12.09 -5.80 9.23
CA MET A 95 -11.52 -5.44 10.55
C MET A 95 -12.34 -4.33 11.22
N LEU A 96 -12.70 -3.27 10.48
CA LEU A 96 -13.51 -2.18 11.00
C LEU A 96 -14.91 -2.64 11.40
N ARG A 97 -15.58 -3.49 10.60
CA ARG A 97 -16.89 -4.06 10.96
C ARG A 97 -16.82 -4.88 12.24
N PHE A 98 -15.83 -5.77 12.37
CA PHE A 98 -15.63 -6.53 13.60
C PHE A 98 -15.44 -5.62 14.82
N SER A 99 -14.66 -4.56 14.68
CA SER A 99 -14.43 -3.61 15.78
C SER A 99 -15.71 -2.87 16.21
N LEU A 100 -16.61 -2.60 15.26
CA LEU A 100 -17.89 -1.93 15.51
C LEU A 100 -19.02 -2.89 15.88
N GLY A 101 -18.77 -4.21 15.86
CA GLY A 101 -19.77 -5.24 16.19
C GLY A 101 -20.85 -5.39 15.11
N VAL A 102 -20.55 -5.04 13.86
CA VAL A 102 -21.48 -5.14 12.74
C VAL A 102 -20.98 -6.12 11.68
N THR A 103 -21.90 -6.70 10.93
CA THR A 103 -21.64 -7.69 9.89
C THR A 103 -21.97 -7.16 8.49
N ARG A 104 -21.74 -7.97 7.48
CA ARG A 104 -22.19 -7.64 6.11
C ARG A 104 -23.71 -7.80 5.95
N MET A 105 -24.33 -8.63 6.78
CA MET A 105 -25.78 -8.85 6.75
C MET A 105 -26.57 -7.63 7.18
N ASP A 106 -25.95 -6.75 7.98
CA ASP A 106 -26.57 -5.48 8.43
C ASP A 106 -26.67 -4.45 7.30
N LYS A 107 -26.12 -4.74 6.12
CA LYS A 107 -26.18 -3.91 4.90
C LYS A 107 -25.74 -2.44 5.08
N ILE A 108 -24.91 -2.17 6.08
CA ILE A 108 -24.38 -0.83 6.36
C ILE A 108 -23.35 -0.45 5.28
N ARG A 109 -23.48 0.76 4.73
CA ARG A 109 -22.58 1.29 3.70
C ARG A 109 -21.14 1.42 4.20
N ASN A 110 -20.17 1.19 3.33
CA ASN A 110 -18.74 1.26 3.66
C ASN A 110 -18.32 2.64 4.16
N GLU A 111 -18.87 3.69 3.56
CA GLU A 111 -18.62 5.10 3.93
C GLU A 111 -19.04 5.36 5.37
N PHE A 112 -20.20 4.83 5.78
CA PHE A 112 -20.67 4.95 7.16
C PHE A 112 -19.73 4.22 8.15
N ILE A 113 -19.29 2.99 7.81
CA ILE A 113 -18.33 2.24 8.64
C ILE A 113 -17.03 3.04 8.82
N ARG A 114 -16.49 3.58 7.72
CA ARG A 114 -15.27 4.41 7.76
C ARG A 114 -15.49 5.71 8.53
N GLY A 115 -16.59 6.40 8.29
CA GLY A 115 -16.94 7.63 9.01
C GLY A 115 -17.07 7.42 10.51
N THR A 116 -17.76 6.35 10.95
CA THR A 116 -17.92 6.00 12.36
C THR A 116 -16.57 5.67 13.02
N ALA A 117 -15.69 4.97 12.33
CA ALA A 117 -14.32 4.68 12.79
C ALA A 117 -13.34 5.84 12.59
N HIS A 118 -13.75 6.94 11.96
CA HIS A 118 -12.86 8.02 11.54
C HIS A 118 -11.64 7.50 10.75
N ALA A 119 -11.86 6.55 9.85
CA ALA A 119 -10.81 5.91 9.07
C ALA A 119 -11.02 6.21 7.58
N GLY A 120 -10.15 6.99 6.96
CA GLY A 120 -10.17 7.23 5.51
C GLY A 120 -9.89 5.94 4.71
N CYS A 121 -10.21 5.98 3.42
CA CYS A 121 -10.06 4.85 2.51
C CYS A 121 -8.62 4.28 2.50
N PHE A 122 -8.49 2.96 2.48
CA PHE A 122 -7.18 2.31 2.51
C PHE A 122 -6.38 2.58 1.23
N VAL A 123 -7.03 2.54 0.07
CA VAL A 123 -6.36 2.80 -1.23
C VAL A 123 -5.80 4.21 -1.29
N ASP A 124 -6.51 5.21 -0.75
CA ASP A 124 -5.99 6.58 -0.66
C ASP A 124 -4.73 6.67 0.22
N LYS A 125 -4.66 5.86 1.27
CA LYS A 125 -3.44 5.79 2.10
C LYS A 125 -2.29 5.10 1.37
N VAL A 126 -2.56 4.05 0.60
CA VAL A 126 -1.56 3.41 -0.27
C VAL A 126 -1.04 4.42 -1.30
N ARG A 127 -1.94 5.14 -1.99
CA ARG A 127 -1.59 6.22 -2.93
C ARG A 127 -0.69 7.27 -2.27
N LYS A 128 -1.07 7.75 -1.09
CA LYS A 128 -0.28 8.73 -0.33
C LYS A 128 1.12 8.23 0.00
N VAL A 129 1.28 7.00 0.51
CA VAL A 129 2.60 6.50 0.86
C VAL A 129 3.46 6.28 -0.38
N ARG A 130 2.87 5.84 -1.50
CA ARG A 130 3.53 5.68 -2.80
C ARG A 130 4.02 7.02 -3.36
N LEU A 131 3.16 8.03 -3.41
CA LEU A 131 3.52 9.38 -3.86
C LEU A 131 4.55 10.02 -2.93
N ARG A 132 4.46 9.80 -1.62
CA ARG A 132 5.47 10.28 -0.66
C ARG A 132 6.84 9.65 -0.92
N TRP A 133 6.88 8.34 -1.17
CA TRP A 133 8.11 7.64 -1.54
C TRP A 133 8.66 8.14 -2.88
N PHE A 134 7.81 8.24 -3.90
CA PHE A 134 8.17 8.79 -5.20
C PHE A 134 8.82 10.18 -5.07
N GLY A 135 8.17 11.12 -4.39
CA GLY A 135 8.73 12.46 -4.18
C GLY A 135 10.04 12.44 -3.38
N HIS A 136 10.22 11.49 -2.45
CA HIS A 136 11.50 11.31 -1.77
C HIS A 136 12.61 10.90 -2.74
N VAL A 137 12.36 9.95 -3.62
CA VAL A 137 13.31 9.47 -4.62
C VAL A 137 13.65 10.58 -5.64
N GLN A 138 12.66 11.36 -6.10
CA GLN A 138 12.85 12.44 -7.06
C GLN A 138 13.76 13.56 -6.53
N ARG A 139 13.74 13.84 -5.23
CA ARG A 139 14.61 14.85 -4.60
C ARG A 139 16.02 14.35 -4.29
N ARG A 140 16.33 13.08 -4.55
CA ARG A 140 17.69 12.55 -4.40
C ARG A 140 18.56 12.95 -5.60
N ASP A 141 19.87 12.83 -5.41
CA ASP A 141 20.84 13.04 -6.47
C ASP A 141 20.50 12.23 -7.74
N ILE A 142 20.87 12.74 -8.91
CA ILE A 142 20.57 12.11 -10.20
C ILE A 142 21.19 10.72 -10.32
N ASN A 143 22.31 10.47 -9.65
CA ASN A 143 23.01 9.18 -9.62
C ASN A 143 22.42 8.22 -8.58
N TYR A 144 21.48 8.67 -7.74
CA TYR A 144 20.86 7.81 -6.74
C TYR A 144 20.18 6.61 -7.42
N ILE A 145 20.49 5.41 -6.93
CA ILE A 145 20.04 4.15 -7.54
C ILE A 145 18.50 4.09 -7.72
N GLY A 146 17.74 4.55 -6.73
CA GLY A 146 16.28 4.60 -6.81
C GLY A 146 15.78 5.47 -7.95
N ARG A 147 16.43 6.63 -8.20
CA ARG A 147 16.06 7.52 -9.30
C ARG A 147 16.40 6.91 -10.67
N ARG A 148 17.52 6.18 -10.77
CA ARG A 148 17.88 5.41 -11.97
C ARG A 148 16.87 4.28 -12.21
N MET A 149 16.47 3.55 -11.15
CA MET A 149 15.50 2.46 -11.23
C MET A 149 14.11 2.92 -11.72
N LEU A 150 13.65 4.11 -11.32
CA LEU A 150 12.38 4.67 -11.81
C LEU A 150 12.38 4.91 -13.31
N LYS A 151 13.54 5.24 -13.89
CA LYS A 151 13.73 5.48 -15.33
C LYS A 151 14.07 4.21 -16.12
N MET A 152 14.34 3.11 -15.43
CA MET A 152 14.79 1.87 -16.07
C MET A 152 13.65 1.20 -16.82
N GLU A 153 13.87 0.94 -18.09
CA GLU A 153 12.98 0.11 -18.89
C GLU A 153 13.48 -1.33 -18.91
N PRO A 154 12.62 -2.30 -18.57
CA PRO A 154 13.01 -3.71 -18.66
C PRO A 154 13.37 -4.06 -20.10
N PRO A 155 14.46 -4.81 -20.34
CA PRO A 155 14.85 -5.23 -21.69
C PRO A 155 13.83 -6.23 -22.27
N GLY A 156 13.68 -6.20 -23.61
CA GLY A 156 12.86 -7.13 -24.37
C GLY A 156 11.50 -6.59 -24.81
N ARG A 157 10.86 -7.30 -25.75
CA ARG A 157 9.52 -6.97 -26.23
C ARG A 157 8.45 -7.34 -25.22
N ARG A 158 7.42 -6.50 -25.12
CA ARG A 158 6.23 -6.84 -24.33
C ARG A 158 5.58 -8.09 -24.89
N LYS A 159 5.22 -9.05 -24.03
CA LYS A 159 4.48 -10.26 -24.42
C LYS A 159 3.12 -9.87 -24.99
N ARG A 160 2.60 -10.69 -25.92
CA ARG A 160 1.23 -10.53 -26.46
C ARG A 160 0.20 -10.64 -25.30
N GLY A 161 -0.81 -9.80 -25.32
CA GLY A 161 -1.86 -9.75 -24.30
C GLY A 161 -1.88 -8.40 -23.55
N ARG A 162 -2.72 -8.32 -22.50
CA ARG A 162 -2.85 -7.10 -21.69
C ARG A 162 -1.51 -6.79 -21.02
N PRO A 163 -0.94 -5.59 -21.22
CA PRO A 163 0.33 -5.21 -20.60
C PRO A 163 0.22 -5.25 -19.07
N ARG A 164 1.26 -5.76 -18.42
CA ARG A 164 1.37 -5.65 -16.95
C ARG A 164 1.56 -4.19 -16.55
N ARG A 165 0.87 -3.76 -15.50
CA ARG A 165 1.05 -2.43 -14.91
C ARG A 165 2.48 -2.31 -14.36
N ARG A 166 3.19 -1.28 -14.78
CA ARG A 166 4.50 -0.92 -14.22
C ARG A 166 4.30 0.03 -13.05
N PHE A 167 5.28 0.11 -12.18
CA PHE A 167 5.24 1.03 -11.03
C PHE A 167 4.97 2.47 -11.44
N MET A 168 5.68 2.98 -12.46
CA MET A 168 5.49 4.34 -12.95
C MET A 168 4.12 4.59 -13.60
N ASP A 169 3.49 3.57 -14.17
CA ASP A 169 2.11 3.71 -14.69
C ASP A 169 1.14 3.98 -13.52
N VAL A 170 1.31 3.25 -12.41
CA VAL A 170 0.51 3.44 -11.20
C VAL A 170 0.77 4.80 -10.56
N VAL A 171 2.04 5.23 -10.48
CA VAL A 171 2.40 6.56 -9.94
C VAL A 171 1.78 7.68 -10.76
N ARG A 172 1.78 7.58 -12.10
CA ARG A 172 1.15 8.56 -12.98
C ARG A 172 -0.36 8.62 -12.79
N GLU A 173 -1.03 7.46 -12.68
CA GLU A 173 -2.45 7.40 -12.36
C GLU A 173 -2.74 8.05 -11.00
N ASP A 174 -1.95 7.74 -9.98
CA ASP A 174 -2.08 8.34 -8.65
C ASP A 174 -1.90 9.87 -8.68
N MET A 175 -0.92 10.37 -9.46
CA MET A 175 -0.71 11.81 -9.65
C MET A 175 -1.91 12.48 -10.33
N GLN A 176 -2.47 11.85 -11.35
CA GLN A 176 -3.66 12.36 -12.04
C GLN A 176 -4.87 12.44 -11.09
N GLU A 177 -5.11 11.41 -10.28
CA GLU A 177 -6.22 11.39 -9.34
C GLU A 177 -6.09 12.47 -8.23
N VAL A 178 -4.86 12.83 -7.86
CA VAL A 178 -4.60 13.88 -6.85
C VAL A 178 -4.44 15.27 -7.48
N GLY A 179 -4.28 15.34 -8.80
CA GLY A 179 -4.10 16.61 -9.53
C GLY A 179 -2.70 17.21 -9.36
N VAL A 180 -1.66 16.37 -9.24
CA VAL A 180 -0.26 16.81 -9.09
C VAL A 180 0.58 16.41 -10.29
N LYS A 181 1.68 17.14 -10.52
CA LYS A 181 2.65 16.88 -11.58
C LYS A 181 3.98 16.42 -10.98
N GLU A 182 4.80 15.77 -11.80
CA GLU A 182 6.13 15.31 -11.38
C GLU A 182 7.03 16.45 -10.90
N ALA A 183 6.94 17.63 -11.52
CA ALA A 183 7.69 18.83 -11.14
C ALA A 183 7.35 19.31 -9.71
N ASP A 184 6.10 19.12 -9.24
CA ASP A 184 5.69 19.52 -7.89
C ASP A 184 6.43 18.72 -6.80
N ALA A 185 7.00 17.57 -7.17
CA ALA A 185 7.75 16.72 -6.25
C ALA A 185 9.10 17.33 -5.81
N GLU A 186 9.61 18.36 -6.49
CA GLU A 186 10.87 19.04 -6.14
C GLU A 186 10.75 19.78 -4.81
N ASP A 187 9.63 20.49 -4.60
CA ASP A 187 9.36 21.14 -3.31
C ASP A 187 8.68 20.15 -2.34
N ARG A 188 9.42 19.79 -1.29
CA ARG A 188 8.94 18.84 -0.27
C ARG A 188 7.70 19.34 0.47
N VAL A 189 7.60 20.64 0.73
CA VAL A 189 6.49 21.21 1.53
C VAL A 189 5.22 21.23 0.68
N VAL A 190 5.33 21.78 -0.52
CA VAL A 190 4.23 21.81 -1.49
C VAL A 190 3.74 20.39 -1.79
N TRP A 191 4.66 19.48 -2.14
CA TRP A 191 4.34 18.08 -2.42
C TRP A 191 3.56 17.41 -1.29
N ARG A 192 4.07 17.50 -0.03
CA ARG A 192 3.42 16.88 1.13
C ARG A 192 2.03 17.43 1.41
N ARG A 193 1.79 18.71 1.12
CA ARG A 193 0.48 19.34 1.25
C ARG A 193 -0.49 18.81 0.19
N MET A 194 -0.05 18.75 -1.08
CA MET A 194 -0.87 18.34 -2.21
C MET A 194 -1.27 16.85 -2.14
N ILE A 195 -0.35 15.96 -1.76
CA ILE A 195 -0.63 14.54 -1.61
C ILE A 195 -1.31 14.18 -0.27
N ARG A 196 -1.73 15.19 0.50
CA ARG A 196 -2.33 14.95 1.82
C ARG A 196 -3.71 14.32 1.66
N CYS A 197 -3.81 13.05 2.05
CA CYS A 197 -5.07 12.36 2.25
C CYS A 197 -5.32 12.23 3.74
N GLY A 198 -6.29 12.97 4.28
CA GLY A 198 -6.63 12.96 5.69
C GLY A 198 -7.41 11.71 6.09
N ASP A 199 -7.33 11.32 7.36
CA ASP A 199 -8.40 10.59 8.01
C ASP A 199 -9.39 11.64 8.50
N PRO A 200 -10.70 11.40 8.41
CA PRO A 200 -11.73 12.32 8.84
C PRO A 200 -11.71 12.57 10.35
#